data_44729a1ed839e3fc598b841e26a757d0
#
_entry.id   44729a1ed839e3fc598b841e26a757d0
#
_cell.length_a   1.000
_cell.length_b   1.000
_cell.length_c   1.000
_cell.angle_alpha   90.00
_cell.angle_beta   90.00
_cell.angle_gamma   90.00
#
_symmetry.space_group_name_H-M   'P 1'
#
loop_
_entity.id
_entity.type
_entity.pdbx_description
1 polymer ?
#
loop_
_entity_poly.entity_id
_entity_poly.type
_entity_poly.pdbx_seq_one_letter_code
_entity_poly.pdbx_strand_id
1 'polypeptide(L)'
;PTAPTILKEYAEKYFYLENSLMNCYMHMAATATPKAGSLENIRGVVHIDNTSRIQICNDTQLLGKILSKLTKFNIYLIANTSFNISSDPMVYDEIDAVAALNIMKIKYLLTENGLFKKKFEIRV
;
A
#
# COMPACT_ATOMS: atom_id res chain seq x y z
N PRO A 1 11.27 4.58 1.89
CA PRO A 1 10.32 4.45 2.99
C PRO A 1 8.97 3.97 2.49
N THR A 2 8.38 3.02 3.19
CA THR A 2 7.03 2.53 2.90
C THR A 2 5.99 3.51 3.42
N ALA A 3 4.86 3.61 2.73
CA ALA A 3 3.72 4.40 3.17
C ALA A 3 2.50 3.47 3.29
N PRO A 4 1.78 3.46 4.41
CA PRO A 4 0.56 2.68 4.50
C PRO A 4 -0.58 3.36 3.75
N THR A 5 -1.38 2.55 3.06
CA THR A 5 -2.68 2.96 2.57
C THR A 5 -3.74 2.37 3.49
N ILE A 6 -4.65 3.21 3.97
CA ILE A 6 -5.68 2.86 4.95
C ILE A 6 -7.03 3.43 4.55
N LEU A 7 -8.11 2.70 4.86
CA LEU A 7 -9.47 3.24 4.72
C LEU A 7 -9.72 4.37 5.72
N LYS A 8 -10.41 5.41 5.26
CA LYS A 8 -10.71 6.61 6.05
C LYS A 8 -11.35 6.28 7.40
N GLU A 9 -12.30 5.35 7.41
CA GLU A 9 -13.02 4.94 8.62
C GLU A 9 -12.15 4.25 9.68
N TYR A 10 -10.98 3.72 9.28
CA TYR A 10 -10.03 3.07 10.19
C TYR A 10 -8.81 3.94 10.50
N ALA A 11 -8.58 5.03 9.77
CA ALA A 11 -7.37 5.83 9.91
C ALA A 11 -7.22 6.39 11.34
N GLU A 12 -8.29 6.92 11.91
CA GLU A 12 -8.29 7.45 13.29
C GLU A 12 -8.12 6.38 14.37
N LYS A 13 -8.34 5.12 14.06
CA LYS A 13 -8.09 4.01 14.98
C LYS A 13 -6.60 3.81 15.21
N TYR A 14 -5.78 4.03 14.18
CA TYR A 14 -4.36 3.74 14.19
C TYR A 14 -3.46 4.96 14.34
N PHE A 15 -3.94 6.13 13.90
CA PHE A 15 -3.14 7.36 13.81
C PHE A 15 -3.85 8.54 14.44
N TYR A 16 -3.06 9.49 14.97
CA TYR A 16 -3.53 10.83 15.26
C TYR A 16 -3.53 11.61 13.94
N LEU A 17 -4.71 12.03 13.50
CA LEU A 17 -4.88 12.77 12.27
C LEU A 17 -5.05 14.25 12.58
N GLU A 18 -4.26 15.09 11.94
CA GLU A 18 -4.54 16.50 11.88
C GLU A 18 -5.69 16.75 10.89
N ASN A 19 -6.50 17.77 11.15
CA ASN A 19 -7.58 18.22 10.25
C ASN A 19 -6.99 18.85 8.98
N SER A 20 -6.32 18.07 8.17
CA SER A 20 -5.71 18.49 6.93
C SER A 20 -6.52 17.98 5.74
N LEU A 21 -6.67 18.83 4.73
CA LEU A 21 -7.29 18.47 3.45
C LEU A 21 -6.61 17.27 2.77
N MET A 22 -5.35 17.01 3.11
CA MET A 22 -4.58 15.89 2.57
C MET A 22 -5.11 14.52 2.98
N ASN A 23 -5.85 14.44 4.09
CA ASN A 23 -6.41 13.19 4.59
C ASN A 23 -7.46 12.55 3.65
N CYS A 24 -7.86 13.26 2.60
CA CYS A 24 -8.88 12.81 1.68
C CYS A 24 -8.33 12.26 0.35
N TYR A 25 -7.03 12.39 0.08
CA TYR A 25 -6.49 12.09 -1.25
C TYR A 25 -5.53 10.90 -1.25
N MET A 26 -5.82 9.92 -2.09
CA MET A 26 -5.02 8.72 -2.26
C MET A 26 -3.60 9.00 -2.77
N HIS A 27 -3.41 9.99 -3.63
CA HIS A 27 -2.13 10.35 -4.24
C HIS A 27 -1.23 11.24 -3.36
N MET A 28 -1.74 11.68 -2.22
CA MET A 28 -0.99 12.51 -1.26
C MET A 28 -0.81 11.75 0.05
N ALA A 29 0.42 11.69 0.52
CA ALA A 29 0.74 11.08 1.81
C ALA A 29 0.90 12.17 2.86
N ALA A 30 0.14 12.10 3.93
CA ALA A 30 0.28 12.96 5.10
C ALA A 30 1.11 12.27 6.16
N THR A 31 1.97 13.03 6.84
CA THR A 31 2.69 12.53 8.02
C THR A 31 1.73 12.47 9.20
N ALA A 32 1.67 11.32 9.85
CA ALA A 32 0.83 11.10 11.01
C ALA A 32 1.60 10.35 12.11
N THR A 33 1.20 10.58 13.34
CA THR A 33 1.76 9.88 14.51
C THR A 33 0.90 8.67 14.82
N PRO A 34 1.48 7.46 14.89
CA PRO A 34 0.76 6.26 15.31
C PRO A 34 0.28 6.36 16.76
N LYS A 35 -0.89 5.81 17.05
CA LYS A 35 -1.37 5.66 18.42
C LYS A 35 -0.62 4.53 19.12
N ALA A 36 -0.24 4.72 20.37
CA ALA A 36 0.59 3.78 21.13
C ALA A 36 0.04 2.34 21.12
N GLY A 37 -1.27 2.15 21.31
CA GLY A 37 -1.92 0.83 21.27
C GLY A 37 -1.97 0.16 19.89
N SER A 38 -1.57 0.85 18.82
CA SER A 38 -1.59 0.33 17.46
C SER A 38 -0.22 -0.09 16.96
N LEU A 39 0.86 0.30 17.63
CA LEU A 39 2.25 0.15 17.15
C LEU A 39 2.62 -1.30 16.81
N GLU A 40 2.20 -2.27 17.60
CA GLU A 40 2.52 -3.67 17.34
C GLU A 40 1.97 -4.17 16.00
N ASN A 41 0.80 -3.68 15.61
CA ASN A 41 0.11 -4.11 14.40
C ASN A 41 0.62 -3.40 13.13
N ILE A 42 1.36 -2.28 13.28
CA ILE A 42 1.75 -1.42 12.16
C ILE A 42 3.24 -1.12 12.09
N ARG A 43 4.08 -1.80 12.88
CA ARG A 43 5.54 -1.57 12.93
C ARG A 43 6.22 -1.50 11.57
N GLY A 44 5.77 -2.31 10.61
CA GLY A 44 6.35 -2.33 9.26
C GLY A 44 6.16 -1.06 8.43
N VAL A 45 5.30 -0.15 8.89
CA VAL A 45 4.99 1.12 8.19
C VAL A 45 5.26 2.35 9.07
N VAL A 46 5.87 2.16 10.23
CA VAL A 46 6.30 3.23 11.13
C VAL A 46 7.79 3.50 10.93
N HIS A 47 8.15 4.75 10.77
CA HIS A 47 9.53 5.19 10.59
C HIS A 47 10.27 5.28 11.94
N ILE A 48 11.59 5.44 11.88
CA ILE A 48 12.45 5.50 13.08
C ILE A 48 12.14 6.70 13.99
N ASP A 49 11.56 7.76 13.42
CA ASP A 49 11.13 8.96 14.13
C ASP A 49 9.72 8.83 14.74
N ASN A 50 9.16 7.62 14.77
CA ASN A 50 7.80 7.30 15.19
C ASN A 50 6.71 8.01 14.37
N THR A 51 6.98 8.35 13.13
CA THR A 51 5.97 8.85 12.20
C THR A 51 5.62 7.82 11.15
N SER A 52 4.54 8.06 10.42
CA SER A 52 4.10 7.26 9.29
C SER A 52 3.59 8.17 8.19
N ARG A 53 3.94 7.89 6.94
CA ARG A 53 3.42 8.63 5.77
C ARG A 53 2.18 7.92 5.26
N ILE A 54 1.03 8.30 5.77
CA ILE A 54 -0.23 7.62 5.46
C ILE A 54 -0.87 8.16 4.18
N GLN A 55 -1.48 7.26 3.44
CA GLN A 55 -2.40 7.57 2.33
C GLN A 55 -3.78 7.08 2.72
N ILE A 56 -4.75 7.99 2.71
CA ILE A 56 -6.13 7.67 3.08
C ILE A 56 -6.95 7.46 1.81
N CYS A 57 -7.64 6.34 1.72
CA CYS A 57 -8.56 6.04 0.62
C CYS A 57 -9.98 5.80 1.14
N ASN A 58 -10.93 5.88 0.21
CA ASN A 58 -12.31 5.51 0.43
C ASN A 58 -12.69 4.29 -0.41
N ASP A 59 -13.85 3.73 -0.18
CA ASP A 59 -14.35 2.53 -0.84
C ASP A 59 -14.71 2.71 -2.32
N THR A 60 -14.70 3.94 -2.84
CA THR A 60 -14.93 4.20 -4.27
C THR A 60 -13.68 3.97 -5.10
N GLN A 61 -12.50 4.09 -4.50
CA GLN A 61 -11.21 3.88 -5.15
C GLN A 61 -10.83 2.39 -5.18
N LEU A 62 -10.04 1.98 -6.19
CA LEU A 62 -9.64 0.57 -6.35
C LEU A 62 -9.00 -0.02 -5.08
N LEU A 63 -8.01 0.66 -4.51
CA LEU A 63 -7.35 0.20 -3.28
C LEU A 63 -8.31 0.20 -2.09
N GLY A 64 -9.23 1.14 -2.01
CA GLY A 64 -10.26 1.17 -0.99
C GLY A 64 -11.23 -0.02 -1.10
N LYS A 65 -11.64 -0.39 -2.31
CA LYS A 65 -12.46 -1.59 -2.55
C LYS A 65 -11.72 -2.87 -2.13
N ILE A 66 -10.42 -2.94 -2.38
CA ILE A 66 -9.58 -4.07 -1.95
C ILE A 66 -9.50 -4.10 -0.42
N LEU A 67 -9.17 -2.98 0.21
CA LEU A 67 -9.09 -2.87 1.66
C LEU A 67 -10.42 -3.21 2.35
N SER A 68 -11.55 -2.72 1.84
CA SER A 68 -12.88 -3.06 2.37
C SER A 68 -13.15 -4.57 2.38
N LYS A 69 -12.61 -5.31 1.42
CA LYS A 69 -12.69 -6.78 1.43
C LYS A 69 -11.73 -7.41 2.44
N LEU A 70 -10.56 -6.80 2.63
CA LEU A 70 -9.54 -7.30 3.55
C LEU A 70 -9.92 -7.09 5.03
N THR A 71 -10.82 -6.15 5.34
CA THR A 71 -11.32 -5.95 6.72
C THR A 71 -11.96 -7.21 7.31
N LYS A 72 -12.53 -8.08 6.46
CA LYS A 72 -13.08 -9.38 6.86
C LYS A 72 -12.02 -10.32 7.46
N PHE A 73 -10.76 -10.05 7.17
CA PHE A 73 -9.60 -10.77 7.69
C PHE A 73 -8.82 -9.98 8.74
N ASN A 74 -9.44 -8.92 9.30
CA ASN A 74 -8.81 -7.99 10.23
C ASN A 74 -7.59 -7.25 9.67
N ILE A 75 -7.52 -7.08 8.35
CA ILE A 75 -6.49 -6.28 7.66
C ILE A 75 -7.11 -4.95 7.29
N TYR A 76 -6.62 -3.87 7.90
CA TYR A 76 -7.20 -2.51 7.77
C TYR A 76 -6.30 -1.54 7.02
N LEU A 77 -5.04 -1.92 6.82
CA LEU A 77 -4.07 -1.15 6.05
C LEU A 77 -3.15 -2.09 5.26
N ILE A 78 -2.59 -1.56 4.19
CA ILE A 78 -1.56 -2.21 3.38
C ILE A 78 -0.36 -1.30 3.22
N ALA A 79 0.84 -1.88 3.18
CA ALA A 79 2.05 -1.13 2.88
C ALA A 79 2.11 -0.82 1.38
N ASN A 80 2.36 0.44 1.05
CA ASN A 80 2.57 0.91 -0.30
C ASN A 80 4.06 1.25 -0.50
N THR A 81 4.62 0.85 -1.64
CA THR A 81 6.01 1.08 -1.98
C THR A 81 6.13 1.38 -3.47
N SER A 82 7.27 1.91 -3.91
CA SER A 82 7.55 2.09 -5.33
C SER A 82 7.55 0.76 -6.06
N PHE A 83 7.02 0.76 -7.28
CA PHE A 83 7.06 -0.41 -8.15
C PHE A 83 8.21 -0.24 -9.15
N ASN A 84 9.37 -0.74 -8.77
CA ASN A 84 10.58 -0.73 -9.59
C ASN A 84 11.54 -1.84 -9.14
N ILE A 85 12.42 -2.24 -10.04
CA ILE A 85 13.57 -3.06 -9.70
C ILE A 85 14.63 -2.12 -9.11
N SER A 86 15.37 -2.58 -8.10
CA SER A 86 16.41 -1.77 -7.46
C SER A 86 17.31 -1.11 -8.50
N SER A 87 17.50 0.20 -8.40
CA SER A 87 18.27 1.06 -9.32
C SER A 87 17.59 1.42 -10.64
N ASP A 88 16.45 0.81 -10.96
CA ASP A 88 15.72 1.14 -12.18
C ASP A 88 14.68 2.25 -11.95
N PRO A 89 14.27 2.97 -13.00
CA PRO A 89 13.11 3.86 -12.92
C PRO A 89 11.85 3.12 -12.48
N MET A 90 10.87 3.87 -11.96
CA MET A 90 9.56 3.30 -11.66
C MET A 90 8.91 2.76 -12.93
N VAL A 91 8.19 1.65 -12.79
CA VAL A 91 7.35 1.07 -13.85
C VAL A 91 6.40 2.15 -14.38
N TYR A 92 6.41 2.33 -15.69
CA TYR A 92 5.66 3.37 -16.37
C TYR A 92 4.34 2.85 -16.96
N ASP A 93 4.38 1.67 -17.57
CA ASP A 93 3.25 1.06 -18.26
C ASP A 93 3.07 -0.43 -17.93
N GLU A 94 2.08 -1.08 -18.56
CA GLU A 94 1.79 -2.49 -18.32
C GLU A 94 2.89 -3.41 -18.85
N ILE A 95 3.58 -3.04 -19.92
CA ILE A 95 4.68 -3.83 -20.49
C ILE A 95 5.84 -3.88 -19.50
N ASP A 96 6.20 -2.72 -18.96
CA ASP A 96 7.21 -2.61 -17.90
C ASP A 96 6.79 -3.37 -16.64
N ALA A 97 5.50 -3.30 -16.27
CA ALA A 97 4.96 -4.02 -15.13
C ALA A 97 5.07 -5.53 -15.28
N VAL A 98 4.78 -6.07 -16.46
CA VAL A 98 4.90 -7.51 -16.75
C VAL A 98 6.38 -7.92 -16.79
N ALA A 99 7.26 -7.10 -17.34
CA ALA A 99 8.71 -7.34 -17.30
C ALA A 99 9.22 -7.37 -15.85
N ALA A 100 8.83 -6.39 -15.04
CA ALA A 100 9.18 -6.33 -13.62
C ALA A 100 8.63 -7.54 -12.84
N LEU A 101 7.40 -7.98 -13.10
CA LEU A 101 6.81 -9.18 -12.50
C LEU A 101 7.71 -10.41 -12.70
N ASN A 102 8.32 -10.55 -13.88
CA ASN A 102 9.17 -11.69 -14.19
C ASN A 102 10.51 -11.68 -13.43
N ILE A 103 11.03 -10.50 -13.12
CA ILE A 103 12.31 -10.31 -12.42
C ILE A 103 12.11 -10.29 -10.91
N MET A 104 11.08 -9.60 -10.44
CA MET A 104 10.77 -9.44 -9.00
C MET A 104 10.21 -10.74 -8.40
N LYS A 105 10.38 -10.90 -7.08
CA LYS A 105 9.84 -12.04 -6.32
C LYS A 105 8.36 -11.86 -5.96
N ILE A 106 7.56 -11.25 -6.85
CA ILE A 106 6.12 -11.08 -6.68
C ILE A 106 5.37 -12.12 -7.51
N LYS A 107 4.21 -12.53 -7.05
CA LYS A 107 3.44 -13.62 -7.67
C LYS A 107 2.31 -13.11 -8.55
N TYR A 108 1.78 -11.94 -8.26
CA TYR A 108 0.58 -11.41 -8.89
C TYR A 108 0.80 -9.95 -9.28
N LEU A 109 0.28 -9.57 -10.42
CA LEU A 109 0.19 -8.21 -10.92
C LEU A 109 -1.26 -7.93 -11.28
N LEU A 110 -1.84 -6.88 -10.72
CA LEU A 110 -3.16 -6.38 -11.06
C LEU A 110 -3.00 -5.12 -11.89
N THR A 111 -3.59 -5.11 -13.08
CA THR A 111 -3.66 -3.95 -13.97
C THR A 111 -5.13 -3.68 -14.35
N GLU A 112 -5.38 -2.65 -15.13
CA GLU A 112 -6.70 -2.37 -15.69
C GLU A 112 -7.19 -3.50 -16.60
N ASN A 113 -6.29 -4.22 -17.25
CA ASN A 113 -6.59 -5.32 -18.17
C ASN A 113 -6.78 -6.67 -17.47
N GLY A 114 -6.47 -6.79 -16.19
CA GLY A 114 -6.74 -7.98 -15.41
C GLY A 114 -5.69 -8.35 -14.38
N LEU A 115 -5.85 -9.55 -13.85
CA LEU A 115 -4.96 -10.15 -12.86
C LEU A 115 -4.01 -11.14 -13.54
N PHE A 116 -2.74 -10.82 -13.52
CA PHE A 116 -1.66 -11.68 -14.03
C PHE A 116 -1.03 -12.46 -12.88
N LYS A 117 -0.79 -13.73 -13.11
CA LYS A 117 -0.08 -14.60 -12.18
C LYS A 117 1.22 -15.07 -12.82
N LYS A 118 2.34 -14.88 -12.15
CA LYS A 118 3.63 -15.41 -12.60
C LYS A 118 3.57 -16.93 -12.68
N LYS A 119 3.88 -17.48 -13.85
CA LYS A 119 4.11 -18.93 -13.99
C LYS A 119 5.51 -19.23 -13.43
N PHE A 120 5.56 -20.02 -12.38
CA PHE A 120 6.84 -20.54 -11.88
C PHE A 120 7.34 -21.61 -12.87
N GLU A 121 8.47 -21.36 -13.52
CA GLU A 121 9.23 -22.45 -14.10
C GLU A 121 9.83 -23.25 -12.95
N ILE A 122 9.41 -24.50 -12.83
CA ILE A 122 10.09 -25.47 -11.99
C ILE A 122 11.41 -25.75 -12.71
N ARG A 123 12.52 -25.18 -12.23
CA ARG A 123 13.85 -25.61 -12.65
C ARG A 123 14.05 -26.99 -12.03
N VAL A 124 13.99 -28.02 -12.87
CA VAL A 124 14.38 -29.38 -12.57
C VAL A 124 15.91 -29.44 -12.49
#